data_188355c7491e956716ec79a339f1ab8a
#
_entry.id   188355c7491e956716ec79a339f1ab8a
#
_cell.length_a   1.000
_cell.length_b   1.000
_cell.length_c   1.000
_cell.angle_alpha   90.00
_cell.angle_beta   90.00
_cell.angle_gamma   90.00
#
_symmetry.space_group_name_H-M   'P 1'
#
loop_
_entity.id
_entity.type
_entity.pdbx_description
1 polymer ?
#
loop_
_entity_poly.entity_id
_entity_poly.type
_entity_poly.pdbx_seq_one_letter_code
_entity_poly.pdbx_strand_id
1 'polypeptide(L)'
;MENRFGNKIIYQLAPRTFTPQGTLKAAQKLLPHLKETGFDVVYLTPIFLADDDTDRSFWSARLKKSGAENPKNPYRMKDYYEIDEEYGTKEDLKAFVAAAHSLGLSVLLDLVYFHCGPKAAFLEEHPDFVRRNEAGGFALGEWGYPVLNFDNPALREYLWKNMEYFVLEFGVDGYRCDVGQLVPDDFWVEGIRRIRRINPDILMLNEGYVVDLTAGESENGVFDANYNFSWCNRLIEAMDGRADAEALRAQWFKDRDYYRGLTGKCARMIDSHDLATDLPTRNELAWGSRGVECALVINHTIDGVPFVFNGYEVASTCAACMFASRLSKGENAIEWSNLLLPEGKYRLAWMKRLNELHHRQEPIWKGSLRFPETTRERELFAFVREYEGKRLLTVANVSAQPVCAEVSIESAGMKELLAAGAAYRQEGPALCLTIGPKGYLVLAD
;
A
#
# COMPACT_ATOMS: atom_id res chain seq x y z
N MET A 1 -22.47 -4.09 1.62
CA MET A 1 -21.60 -4.21 2.83
C MET A 1 -20.77 -2.95 2.93
N GLU A 2 -20.68 -2.40 4.12
CA GLU A 2 -19.89 -1.20 4.39
C GLU A 2 -18.40 -1.47 4.10
N ASN A 3 -17.70 -0.48 3.53
CA ASN A 3 -16.26 -0.60 3.30
C ASN A 3 -15.54 -0.55 4.67
N ARG A 4 -14.94 -1.66 5.11
CA ARG A 4 -14.25 -1.75 6.41
C ARG A 4 -13.04 -0.82 6.52
N PHE A 5 -12.41 -0.51 5.39
CA PHE A 5 -11.40 0.54 5.36
C PHE A 5 -12.03 1.94 5.44
N GLY A 6 -13.26 2.14 4.88
CA GLY A 6 -13.96 3.43 4.97
C GLY A 6 -13.08 4.58 4.52
N ASN A 7 -12.84 5.51 5.45
CA ASN A 7 -11.93 6.67 5.27
C ASN A 7 -10.51 6.43 5.81
N LYS A 8 -10.13 5.17 6.09
CA LYS A 8 -8.81 4.87 6.65
C LYS A 8 -7.71 5.02 5.61
N ILE A 9 -6.54 5.41 6.08
CA ILE A 9 -5.30 5.56 5.30
C ILE A 9 -4.30 4.53 5.78
N ILE A 10 -3.77 3.72 4.85
CA ILE A 10 -2.79 2.68 5.14
C ILE A 10 -1.38 3.28 5.08
N TYR A 11 -0.58 3.02 6.10
CA TYR A 11 0.86 3.26 6.11
C TYR A 11 1.61 1.94 6.06
N GLN A 12 2.32 1.68 4.97
CA GLN A 12 3.19 0.52 4.86
C GLN A 12 4.51 0.79 5.57
N LEU A 13 4.78 0.03 6.61
CA LEU A 13 6.00 0.10 7.41
C LEU A 13 6.88 -1.11 7.11
N ALA A 14 8.03 -0.87 6.47
CA ALA A 14 9.06 -1.88 6.26
C ALA A 14 10.11 -1.75 7.38
N PRO A 15 10.16 -2.66 8.39
CA PRO A 15 11.01 -2.49 9.56
C PRO A 15 12.49 -2.28 9.25
N ARG A 16 13.02 -3.00 8.24
CA ARG A 16 14.42 -2.88 7.81
C ARG A 16 14.84 -1.48 7.40
N THR A 17 13.89 -0.68 6.89
CA THR A 17 14.16 0.64 6.33
C THR A 17 13.57 1.78 7.17
N PHE A 18 12.67 1.45 8.11
CA PHE A 18 11.93 2.46 8.87
C PHE A 18 12.79 3.20 9.88
N THR A 19 13.69 2.50 10.55
CA THR A 19 14.64 3.10 11.49
C THR A 19 16.04 2.53 11.27
N PRO A 20 17.11 3.24 11.68
CA PRO A 20 18.48 2.70 11.60
C PRO A 20 18.66 1.38 12.37
N GLN A 21 17.86 1.15 13.42
CA GLN A 21 17.88 -0.09 14.19
C GLN A 21 17.18 -1.23 13.49
N GLY A 22 16.20 -0.95 12.62
CA GLY A 22 15.42 -1.93 11.89
C GLY A 22 14.57 -2.87 12.77
N THR A 23 14.19 -2.44 13.98
CA THR A 23 13.49 -3.29 14.95
C THR A 23 12.09 -2.78 15.28
N LEU A 24 11.19 -3.68 15.69
CA LEU A 24 9.85 -3.35 16.18
C LEU A 24 9.90 -2.36 17.36
N LYS A 25 10.83 -2.57 18.29
CA LYS A 25 11.03 -1.69 19.46
C LYS A 25 11.43 -0.27 19.06
N ALA A 26 12.22 -0.10 18.01
CA ALA A 26 12.56 1.23 17.50
C ALA A 26 11.40 1.85 16.74
N ALA A 27 10.71 1.07 15.90
CA ALA A 27 9.53 1.50 15.16
C ALA A 27 8.38 1.91 16.08
N GLN A 28 8.16 1.21 17.20
CA GLN A 28 7.15 1.53 18.19
C GLN A 28 7.23 2.98 18.69
N LYS A 29 8.45 3.53 18.83
CA LYS A 29 8.67 4.90 19.29
C LYS A 29 8.15 5.96 18.33
N LEU A 30 7.95 5.60 17.07
CA LEU A 30 7.45 6.49 16.02
C LEU A 30 5.95 6.32 15.74
N LEU A 31 5.25 5.39 16.40
CA LEU A 31 3.80 5.25 16.26
C LEU A 31 3.02 6.53 16.59
N PRO A 32 3.37 7.31 17.63
CA PRO A 32 2.72 8.59 17.87
C PRO A 32 2.86 9.56 16.69
N HIS A 33 4.03 9.60 16.04
CA HIS A 33 4.25 10.40 14.84
C HIS A 33 3.33 9.98 13.69
N LEU A 34 3.17 8.67 13.45
CA LEU A 34 2.25 8.17 12.42
C LEU A 34 0.81 8.57 12.71
N LYS A 35 0.35 8.42 13.96
CA LYS A 35 -0.99 8.84 14.37
C LYS A 35 -1.21 10.34 14.22
N GLU A 36 -0.26 11.15 14.65
CA GLU A 36 -0.32 12.61 14.50
C GLU A 36 -0.29 13.07 13.05
N THR A 37 0.31 12.27 12.16
CA THR A 37 0.30 12.52 10.71
C THR A 37 -1.04 12.19 10.08
N GLY A 38 -1.90 11.41 10.79
CA GLY A 38 -3.25 11.06 10.36
C GLY A 38 -3.34 9.71 9.66
N PHE A 39 -2.41 8.80 9.88
CA PHE A 39 -2.54 7.40 9.45
C PHE A 39 -3.42 6.60 10.41
N ASP A 40 -4.08 5.56 9.91
CA ASP A 40 -5.02 4.75 10.68
C ASP A 40 -4.61 3.29 10.77
N VAL A 41 -3.95 2.79 9.73
CA VAL A 41 -3.58 1.38 9.60
C VAL A 41 -2.09 1.28 9.34
N VAL A 42 -1.37 0.60 10.22
CA VAL A 42 0.04 0.26 10.03
C VAL A 42 0.13 -1.16 9.48
N TYR A 43 0.52 -1.27 8.22
CA TYR A 43 0.80 -2.56 7.60
C TYR A 43 2.31 -2.85 7.70
N LEU A 44 2.68 -3.88 8.47
CA LEU A 44 4.06 -4.36 8.61
C LEU A 44 4.39 -5.32 7.46
N THR A 45 5.46 -5.03 6.70
CA THR A 45 6.03 -6.06 5.80
C THR A 45 6.53 -7.25 6.61
N PRO A 46 6.78 -8.43 5.99
CA PRO A 46 7.02 -9.65 6.76
C PRO A 46 8.08 -9.51 7.85
N ILE A 47 7.72 -9.95 9.06
CA ILE A 47 8.58 -9.93 10.26
C ILE A 47 8.88 -11.33 10.79
N PHE A 48 8.35 -12.35 10.13
CA PHE A 48 8.54 -13.74 10.52
C PHE A 48 9.95 -14.21 10.19
N LEU A 49 10.35 -15.33 10.81
CA LEU A 49 11.69 -15.89 10.65
C LEU A 49 11.95 -16.23 9.18
N ALA A 50 12.85 -15.46 8.57
CA ALA A 50 13.27 -15.67 7.18
C ALA A 50 14.29 -16.81 7.07
N ASP A 51 14.23 -17.53 5.95
CA ASP A 51 15.20 -18.58 5.64
C ASP A 51 16.57 -17.96 5.35
N ASP A 52 17.59 -18.53 6.00
CA ASP A 52 18.99 -18.08 5.96
C ASP A 52 19.88 -18.96 5.05
N ASP A 53 19.26 -19.77 4.19
CA ASP A 53 20.02 -20.62 3.27
C ASP A 53 20.88 -19.79 2.32
N THR A 54 22.17 -20.09 2.30
CA THR A 54 23.16 -19.42 1.44
C THR A 54 23.24 -20.01 0.04
N ASP A 55 22.51 -21.10 -0.23
CA ASP A 55 22.42 -21.65 -1.59
C ASP A 55 21.71 -20.67 -2.51
N ARG A 56 22.49 -20.07 -3.42
CA ARG A 56 21.98 -19.07 -4.35
C ARG A 56 21.00 -19.61 -5.40
N SER A 57 20.85 -20.94 -5.51
CA SER A 57 19.81 -21.52 -6.38
C SER A 57 18.40 -21.17 -5.88
N PHE A 58 18.23 -21.00 -4.55
CA PHE A 58 17.00 -20.55 -3.89
C PHE A 58 16.96 -19.04 -3.62
N TRP A 59 17.80 -18.25 -4.29
CA TRP A 59 17.71 -16.78 -4.21
C TRP A 59 16.92 -16.25 -5.40
N SER A 60 15.97 -15.36 -5.15
CA SER A 60 15.19 -14.73 -6.22
C SER A 60 16.09 -13.92 -7.17
N ALA A 61 15.66 -13.77 -8.41
CA ALA A 61 16.34 -12.95 -9.39
C ALA A 61 16.48 -11.48 -8.89
N ARG A 62 15.45 -10.96 -8.19
CA ARG A 62 15.46 -9.61 -7.59
C ARG A 62 16.54 -9.46 -6.53
N LEU A 63 16.67 -10.45 -5.61
CA LEU A 63 17.72 -10.43 -4.59
C LEU A 63 19.11 -10.44 -5.24
N LYS A 64 19.34 -11.32 -6.23
CA LYS A 64 20.60 -11.38 -6.96
C LYS A 64 20.94 -10.05 -7.68
N LYS A 65 19.92 -9.41 -8.27
CA LYS A 65 20.05 -8.13 -9.00
C LYS A 65 20.31 -6.96 -8.05
N SER A 66 19.77 -6.99 -6.83
CA SER A 66 19.92 -5.90 -5.86
C SER A 66 21.36 -5.70 -5.37
N GLY A 67 22.23 -6.71 -5.53
CA GLY A 67 23.58 -6.72 -4.98
C GLY A 67 23.67 -6.89 -3.47
N ALA A 68 22.56 -7.10 -2.78
CA ALA A 68 22.55 -7.38 -1.35
C ALA A 68 23.09 -8.80 -1.10
N GLU A 69 24.11 -8.92 -0.26
CA GLU A 69 24.69 -10.21 0.16
C GLU A 69 24.01 -10.76 1.43
N ASN A 70 22.72 -10.51 1.56
CA ASN A 70 21.90 -10.99 2.68
C ASN A 70 21.06 -12.20 2.24
N PRO A 71 21.30 -13.42 2.79
CA PRO A 71 20.48 -14.58 2.46
C PRO A 71 19.03 -14.45 2.95
N LYS A 72 18.80 -13.67 4.02
CA LYS A 72 17.46 -13.49 4.60
C LYS A 72 16.61 -12.57 3.74
N ASN A 73 15.80 -13.13 2.85
CA ASN A 73 14.71 -12.42 2.19
C ASN A 73 13.46 -12.48 3.07
N PRO A 74 12.81 -11.33 3.42
CA PRO A 74 11.61 -11.33 4.26
C PRO A 74 10.45 -12.16 3.71
N TYR A 75 10.43 -12.42 2.41
CA TYR A 75 9.42 -13.24 1.72
C TYR A 75 9.86 -14.71 1.52
N ARG A 76 10.97 -15.14 2.12
CA ARG A 76 11.42 -16.53 2.09
C ARG A 76 11.33 -17.15 3.49
N MET A 77 10.13 -17.63 3.84
CA MET A 77 9.77 -18.07 5.19
C MET A 77 10.53 -19.32 5.62
N LYS A 78 11.19 -19.27 6.79
CA LYS A 78 11.70 -20.43 7.51
C LYS A 78 10.69 -20.91 8.56
N ASP A 79 10.06 -19.99 9.27
CA ASP A 79 9.03 -20.31 10.25
C ASP A 79 7.91 -19.25 10.21
N TYR A 80 6.67 -19.74 10.26
CA TYR A 80 5.47 -18.90 10.19
C TYR A 80 4.97 -18.43 11.56
N TYR A 81 5.50 -18.98 12.65
CA TYR A 81 5.12 -18.68 14.03
C TYR A 81 6.19 -17.90 14.80
N GLU A 82 7.45 -17.91 14.32
CA GLU A 82 8.55 -17.21 14.97
C GLU A 82 8.82 -15.86 14.34
N ILE A 83 9.15 -14.87 15.18
CA ILE A 83 9.60 -13.54 14.74
C ILE A 83 11.09 -13.62 14.46
N ASP A 84 11.53 -13.05 13.34
CA ASP A 84 12.96 -12.98 13.03
C ASP A 84 13.66 -12.07 14.06
N GLU A 85 14.75 -12.58 14.65
CA GLU A 85 15.56 -11.87 15.63
C GLU A 85 16.08 -10.50 15.16
N GLU A 86 16.15 -10.32 13.83
CA GLU A 86 16.46 -9.02 13.21
C GLU A 86 15.48 -7.95 13.64
N TYR A 87 14.20 -8.30 13.78
CA TYR A 87 13.13 -7.36 14.14
C TYR A 87 12.83 -7.31 15.63
N GLY A 88 13.17 -8.36 16.38
CA GLY A 88 12.93 -8.46 17.82
C GLY A 88 12.35 -9.80 18.25
N THR A 89 11.48 -9.77 19.26
CA THR A 89 10.85 -10.96 19.85
C THR A 89 9.32 -10.90 19.71
N LYS A 90 8.65 -12.00 20.11
CA LYS A 90 7.19 -12.04 20.23
C LYS A 90 6.64 -11.00 21.20
N GLU A 91 7.37 -10.76 22.30
CA GLU A 91 7.04 -9.74 23.28
C GLU A 91 7.16 -8.33 22.68
N ASP A 92 8.15 -8.09 21.82
CA ASP A 92 8.29 -6.81 21.11
C ASP A 92 7.13 -6.59 20.13
N LEU A 93 6.67 -7.64 19.44
CA LEU A 93 5.45 -7.55 18.59
C LEU A 93 4.21 -7.25 19.43
N LYS A 94 4.04 -7.94 20.55
CA LYS A 94 2.90 -7.73 21.46
C LYS A 94 2.88 -6.30 22.00
N ALA A 95 4.05 -5.79 22.37
CA ALA A 95 4.21 -4.40 22.84
C ALA A 95 3.94 -3.38 21.73
N PHE A 96 4.38 -3.67 20.49
CA PHE A 96 4.13 -2.83 19.33
C PHE A 96 2.63 -2.72 19.03
N VAL A 97 1.91 -3.85 18.97
CA VAL A 97 0.46 -3.88 18.72
C VAL A 97 -0.29 -3.14 19.84
N ALA A 98 0.04 -3.41 21.10
CA ALA A 98 -0.59 -2.72 22.24
C ALA A 98 -0.34 -1.20 22.20
N ALA A 99 0.86 -0.76 21.82
CA ALA A 99 1.16 0.67 21.66
C ALA A 99 0.38 1.29 20.50
N ALA A 100 0.25 0.58 19.37
CA ALA A 100 -0.57 1.02 18.23
C ALA A 100 -2.04 1.20 18.63
N HIS A 101 -2.60 0.22 19.33
CA HIS A 101 -3.99 0.26 19.83
C HIS A 101 -4.22 1.41 20.80
N SER A 102 -3.27 1.69 21.69
CA SER A 102 -3.38 2.83 22.64
C SER A 102 -3.49 4.18 21.92
N LEU A 103 -3.04 4.25 20.67
CA LEU A 103 -3.12 5.43 19.79
C LEU A 103 -4.31 5.37 18.82
N GLY A 104 -5.08 4.27 18.81
CA GLY A 104 -6.16 4.04 17.84
C GLY A 104 -5.63 3.76 16.43
N LEU A 105 -4.47 3.10 16.31
CA LEU A 105 -3.94 2.55 15.07
C LEU A 105 -4.24 1.06 14.97
N SER A 106 -4.66 0.59 13.80
CA SER A 106 -4.76 -0.84 13.50
C SER A 106 -3.45 -1.38 12.97
N VAL A 107 -3.14 -2.65 13.22
CA VAL A 107 -1.91 -3.32 12.77
C VAL A 107 -2.26 -4.50 11.87
N LEU A 108 -1.74 -4.49 10.63
CA LEU A 108 -1.82 -5.62 9.71
C LEU A 108 -0.44 -6.28 9.60
N LEU A 109 -0.43 -7.63 9.61
CA LEU A 109 0.76 -8.42 9.27
C LEU A 109 0.71 -8.91 7.83
N ASP A 110 1.86 -9.32 7.30
CA ASP A 110 1.99 -9.88 5.95
C ASP A 110 1.97 -11.40 6.00
N LEU A 111 1.03 -12.04 5.28
CA LEU A 111 0.94 -13.49 5.16
C LEU A 111 1.55 -13.96 3.85
N VAL A 112 2.69 -14.63 3.92
CA VAL A 112 3.43 -15.16 2.77
C VAL A 112 3.11 -16.66 2.61
N TYR A 113 1.93 -16.99 2.08
CA TYR A 113 1.42 -18.37 2.07
C TYR A 113 1.54 -19.09 0.73
N PHE A 114 2.03 -18.43 -0.32
CA PHE A 114 2.22 -19.13 -1.59
C PHE A 114 3.45 -20.04 -1.60
N HIS A 115 4.51 -19.64 -0.93
CA HIS A 115 5.80 -20.32 -0.94
C HIS A 115 6.51 -20.25 0.42
N CYS A 116 7.57 -21.05 0.58
CA CYS A 116 8.44 -21.02 1.76
C CYS A 116 9.93 -21.04 1.37
N GLY A 117 10.81 -20.99 2.36
CA GLY A 117 12.23 -21.28 2.18
C GLY A 117 12.52 -22.78 2.06
N PRO A 118 13.66 -23.19 1.48
CA PRO A 118 14.04 -24.58 1.37
C PRO A 118 14.33 -25.26 2.73
N LYS A 119 14.55 -24.45 3.78
CA LYS A 119 14.77 -24.90 5.17
C LYS A 119 13.57 -24.56 6.07
N ALA A 120 12.36 -24.51 5.51
CA ALA A 120 11.17 -24.26 6.33
C ALA A 120 11.05 -25.31 7.44
N ALA A 121 10.84 -24.84 8.68
CA ALA A 121 10.91 -25.68 9.89
C ALA A 121 9.95 -26.88 9.85
N PHE A 122 8.76 -26.72 9.28
CA PHE A 122 7.78 -27.80 9.15
C PHE A 122 8.24 -28.95 8.22
N LEU A 123 9.25 -28.76 7.37
CA LEU A 123 9.69 -29.79 6.40
C LEU A 123 10.30 -31.00 7.05
N GLU A 124 10.78 -30.90 8.28
CA GLU A 124 11.31 -32.07 9.05
C GLU A 124 10.20 -33.09 9.39
N GLU A 125 9.01 -32.58 9.76
CA GLU A 125 7.87 -33.40 10.14
C GLU A 125 6.87 -33.61 8.99
N HIS A 126 6.77 -32.60 8.11
CA HIS A 126 5.79 -32.53 7.04
C HIS A 126 6.45 -32.19 5.68
N PRO A 127 7.26 -33.08 5.11
CA PRO A 127 7.90 -32.88 3.81
C PRO A 127 6.90 -32.78 2.64
N ASP A 128 5.65 -33.18 2.85
CA ASP A 128 4.50 -33.13 1.94
C ASP A 128 3.73 -31.80 1.96
N PHE A 129 4.12 -30.85 2.83
CA PHE A 129 3.58 -29.50 2.84
C PHE A 129 4.05 -28.65 1.64
N VAL A 130 5.06 -29.11 0.91
CA VAL A 130 5.52 -28.49 -0.32
C VAL A 130 5.29 -29.40 -1.51
N ARG A 131 5.04 -28.81 -2.67
CA ARG A 131 4.93 -29.56 -3.93
C ARG A 131 6.28 -30.10 -4.36
N ARG A 132 6.27 -31.32 -4.94
CA ARG A 132 7.46 -31.94 -5.52
C ARG A 132 7.38 -31.95 -7.04
N ASN A 133 8.54 -31.82 -7.70
CA ASN A 133 8.67 -32.02 -9.14
C ASN A 133 8.82 -33.53 -9.48
N GLU A 134 8.83 -33.88 -10.75
CA GLU A 134 8.94 -35.27 -11.23
C GLU A 134 10.23 -35.97 -10.78
N ALA A 135 11.29 -35.21 -10.51
CA ALA A 135 12.57 -35.77 -10.01
C ALA A 135 12.61 -35.91 -8.47
N GLY A 136 11.51 -35.60 -7.77
CA GLY A 136 11.41 -35.66 -6.31
C GLY A 136 11.97 -34.43 -5.57
N GLY A 137 12.55 -33.47 -6.27
CA GLY A 137 12.97 -32.18 -5.71
C GLY A 137 11.80 -31.24 -5.45
N PHE A 138 12.06 -30.04 -4.94
CA PHE A 138 11.03 -29.00 -4.76
C PHE A 138 10.46 -28.55 -6.12
N ALA A 139 9.14 -28.40 -6.22
CA ALA A 139 8.53 -27.62 -7.27
C ALA A 139 8.70 -26.15 -6.91
N LEU A 140 9.43 -25.39 -7.75
CA LEU A 140 9.74 -23.99 -7.50
C LEU A 140 8.74 -23.09 -8.21
N GLY A 141 8.31 -22.04 -7.50
CA GLY A 141 7.50 -20.96 -8.05
C GLY A 141 8.33 -19.92 -8.82
N GLU A 142 7.67 -18.86 -9.25
CA GLU A 142 8.23 -17.77 -10.06
C GLU A 142 9.47 -17.12 -9.40
N TRP A 143 9.52 -17.05 -8.08
CA TRP A 143 10.65 -16.47 -7.34
C TRP A 143 11.75 -17.44 -6.99
N GLY A 144 11.66 -18.70 -7.47
CA GLY A 144 12.64 -19.74 -7.18
C GLY A 144 12.52 -20.34 -5.78
N TYR A 145 11.35 -20.24 -5.14
CA TYR A 145 11.07 -20.78 -3.82
C TYR A 145 10.15 -22.00 -3.90
N PRO A 146 10.27 -22.97 -2.94
CA PRO A 146 9.36 -24.10 -2.85
C PRO A 146 7.91 -23.67 -2.68
N VAL A 147 7.02 -24.16 -3.55
CA VAL A 147 5.58 -23.84 -3.53
C VAL A 147 4.86 -24.72 -2.51
N LEU A 148 3.99 -24.14 -1.70
CA LEU A 148 3.18 -24.84 -0.73
C LEU A 148 2.11 -25.72 -1.40
N ASN A 149 1.84 -26.87 -0.80
CA ASN A 149 0.92 -27.89 -1.34
C ASN A 149 -0.48 -27.76 -0.74
N PHE A 150 -1.30 -26.87 -1.27
CA PHE A 150 -2.67 -26.65 -0.81
C PHE A 150 -3.63 -27.83 -1.05
N ASP A 151 -3.21 -28.87 -1.76
CA ASP A 151 -3.99 -30.11 -1.85
C ASP A 151 -3.89 -30.94 -0.55
N ASN A 152 -2.91 -30.63 0.33
CA ASN A 152 -2.73 -31.22 1.63
C ASN A 152 -3.61 -30.52 2.69
N PRO A 153 -4.63 -31.19 3.26
CA PRO A 153 -5.51 -30.59 4.26
C PRO A 153 -4.80 -30.24 5.58
N ALA A 154 -3.71 -30.95 5.93
CA ALA A 154 -2.94 -30.65 7.15
C ALA A 154 -2.15 -29.35 7.01
N LEU A 155 -1.62 -29.04 5.80
CA LEU A 155 -1.04 -27.72 5.52
C LEU A 155 -2.06 -26.61 5.67
N ARG A 156 -3.26 -26.79 5.09
CA ARG A 156 -4.32 -25.77 5.20
C ARG A 156 -4.65 -25.50 6.67
N GLU A 157 -4.83 -26.55 7.46
CA GLU A 157 -5.13 -26.41 8.90
C GLU A 157 -3.97 -25.75 9.66
N TYR A 158 -2.71 -26.06 9.34
CA TYR A 158 -1.54 -25.41 9.90
C TYR A 158 -1.53 -23.90 9.64
N LEU A 159 -1.82 -23.48 8.41
CA LEU A 159 -1.84 -22.06 8.04
C LEU A 159 -3.06 -21.33 8.60
N TRP A 160 -4.24 -21.97 8.66
CA TRP A 160 -5.42 -21.37 9.31
C TRP A 160 -5.19 -21.14 10.80
N LYS A 161 -4.57 -22.10 11.50
CA LYS A 161 -4.16 -21.94 12.92
C LYS A 161 -3.12 -20.83 13.08
N ASN A 162 -2.26 -20.63 12.10
CA ASN A 162 -1.31 -19.53 12.10
C ASN A 162 -2.03 -18.16 12.02
N MET A 163 -3.05 -18.02 11.15
CA MET A 163 -3.88 -16.83 11.13
C MET A 163 -4.60 -16.59 12.47
N GLU A 164 -5.21 -17.63 13.02
CA GLU A 164 -5.91 -17.56 14.31
C GLU A 164 -4.96 -17.18 15.46
N TYR A 165 -3.75 -17.75 15.47
CA TYR A 165 -2.73 -17.52 16.50
C TYR A 165 -2.36 -16.03 16.64
N PHE A 166 -2.06 -15.34 15.57
CA PHE A 166 -1.67 -13.93 15.65
C PHE A 166 -2.83 -13.01 16.03
N VAL A 167 -4.06 -13.34 15.67
CA VAL A 167 -5.25 -12.62 16.15
C VAL A 167 -5.46 -12.84 17.64
N LEU A 168 -5.34 -14.08 18.13
CA LEU A 168 -5.61 -14.42 19.52
C LEU A 168 -4.52 -13.94 20.48
N GLU A 169 -3.26 -14.19 20.14
CA GLU A 169 -2.13 -13.96 21.05
C GLU A 169 -1.59 -12.53 20.99
N PHE A 170 -1.69 -11.88 19.84
CA PHE A 170 -1.10 -10.55 19.64
C PHE A 170 -2.14 -9.47 19.40
N GLY A 171 -3.39 -9.85 19.12
CA GLY A 171 -4.47 -8.91 18.87
C GLY A 171 -4.30 -8.14 17.56
N VAL A 172 -3.65 -8.73 16.53
CA VAL A 172 -3.51 -8.05 15.23
C VAL A 172 -4.87 -7.81 14.60
N ASP A 173 -5.01 -6.71 13.88
CA ASP A 173 -6.28 -6.25 13.32
C ASP A 173 -6.55 -6.79 11.91
N GLY A 174 -5.61 -7.55 11.35
CA GLY A 174 -5.78 -8.14 10.05
C GLY A 174 -4.50 -8.46 9.34
N TYR A 175 -4.65 -8.67 8.02
CA TYR A 175 -3.55 -9.17 7.20
C TYR A 175 -3.51 -8.52 5.82
N ARG A 176 -2.30 -8.37 5.29
CA ARG A 176 -2.06 -8.28 3.86
C ARG A 176 -1.64 -9.66 3.37
N CYS A 177 -2.27 -10.17 2.34
CA CYS A 177 -2.02 -11.50 1.79
C CYS A 177 -1.12 -11.40 0.56
N ASP A 178 0.12 -11.88 0.71
CA ASP A 178 1.13 -11.92 -0.34
C ASP A 178 0.66 -12.77 -1.51
N VAL A 179 0.71 -12.21 -2.72
CA VAL A 179 0.28 -12.84 -3.98
C VAL A 179 -0.99 -13.69 -3.83
N GLY A 180 -1.99 -13.15 -3.13
CA GLY A 180 -3.18 -13.90 -2.73
C GLY A 180 -3.94 -14.55 -3.88
N GLN A 181 -3.80 -14.05 -5.11
CA GLN A 181 -4.36 -14.63 -6.33
C GLN A 181 -3.72 -15.98 -6.72
N LEU A 182 -2.56 -16.35 -6.15
CA LEU A 182 -1.89 -17.63 -6.40
C LEU A 182 -2.21 -18.71 -5.34
N VAL A 183 -2.90 -18.32 -4.28
CA VAL A 183 -3.39 -19.22 -3.22
C VAL A 183 -4.85 -19.55 -3.52
N PRO A 184 -5.31 -20.81 -3.34
CA PRO A 184 -6.68 -21.21 -3.67
C PRO A 184 -7.75 -20.34 -2.97
N ASP A 185 -8.78 -19.96 -3.72
CA ASP A 185 -9.86 -19.09 -3.25
C ASP A 185 -10.57 -19.65 -2.01
N ASP A 186 -10.87 -20.95 -2.02
CA ASP A 186 -11.55 -21.64 -0.92
C ASP A 186 -10.73 -21.66 0.37
N PHE A 187 -9.38 -21.63 0.26
CA PHE A 187 -8.51 -21.48 1.41
C PHE A 187 -8.70 -20.11 2.08
N TRP A 188 -8.73 -19.04 1.29
CA TRP A 188 -8.95 -17.69 1.82
C TRP A 188 -10.34 -17.54 2.42
N VAL A 189 -11.37 -18.05 1.73
CA VAL A 189 -12.76 -17.97 2.21
C VAL A 189 -12.92 -18.59 3.59
N GLU A 190 -12.40 -19.81 3.79
CA GLU A 190 -12.48 -20.50 5.09
C GLU A 190 -11.61 -19.80 6.14
N GLY A 191 -10.34 -19.51 5.82
CA GLY A 191 -9.40 -18.90 6.78
C GLY A 191 -9.89 -17.56 7.29
N ILE A 192 -10.34 -16.68 6.38
CA ILE A 192 -10.81 -15.35 6.76
C ILE A 192 -12.13 -15.44 7.55
N ARG A 193 -13.02 -16.36 7.19
CA ARG A 193 -14.24 -16.62 7.98
C ARG A 193 -13.93 -17.10 9.40
N ARG A 194 -12.88 -17.94 9.58
CA ARG A 194 -12.45 -18.39 10.92
C ARG A 194 -11.97 -17.22 11.78
N ILE A 195 -11.05 -16.41 11.29
CA ILE A 195 -10.53 -15.27 12.06
C ILE A 195 -11.61 -14.19 12.32
N ARG A 196 -12.59 -14.03 11.42
CA ARG A 196 -13.72 -13.12 11.64
C ARG A 196 -14.73 -13.63 12.70
N ARG A 197 -14.74 -14.92 13.03
CA ARG A 197 -15.48 -15.42 14.21
C ARG A 197 -14.77 -15.02 15.51
N ILE A 198 -13.44 -14.83 15.49
CA ILE A 198 -12.64 -14.39 16.63
C ILE A 198 -12.78 -12.87 16.77
N ASN A 199 -12.50 -12.14 15.70
CA ASN A 199 -12.63 -10.68 15.63
C ASN A 199 -13.40 -10.28 14.36
N PRO A 200 -14.66 -9.83 14.46
CA PRO A 200 -15.48 -9.44 13.31
C PRO A 200 -14.92 -8.26 12.51
N ASP A 201 -14.07 -7.44 13.14
CA ASP A 201 -13.54 -6.21 12.56
C ASP A 201 -12.20 -6.39 11.81
N ILE A 202 -11.75 -7.64 11.64
CA ILE A 202 -10.54 -7.97 10.90
C ILE A 202 -10.54 -7.34 9.51
N LEU A 203 -9.44 -6.64 9.19
CA LEU A 203 -9.18 -6.02 7.90
C LEU A 203 -8.34 -6.95 7.02
N MET A 204 -8.79 -7.16 5.78
CA MET A 204 -8.11 -8.03 4.82
C MET A 204 -7.72 -7.25 3.58
N LEU A 205 -6.42 -7.12 3.37
CA LEU A 205 -5.82 -6.48 2.19
C LEU A 205 -5.17 -7.56 1.32
N ASN A 206 -5.59 -7.69 0.08
CA ASN A 206 -5.02 -8.65 -0.86
C ASN A 206 -3.96 -7.98 -1.75
N GLU A 207 -2.83 -8.63 -1.95
CA GLU A 207 -1.95 -8.30 -3.07
C GLU A 207 -2.40 -9.07 -4.29
N GLY A 208 -2.93 -8.36 -5.29
CA GLY A 208 -3.33 -8.95 -6.58
C GLY A 208 -4.79 -8.72 -6.93
N TYR A 209 -5.22 -9.40 -7.99
CA TYR A 209 -6.48 -9.16 -8.67
C TYR A 209 -7.45 -10.32 -8.44
N VAL A 210 -8.11 -10.37 -7.28
CA VAL A 210 -9.13 -11.39 -7.01
C VAL A 210 -10.48 -10.71 -6.80
N VAL A 211 -11.10 -10.29 -7.91
CA VAL A 211 -12.36 -9.55 -7.87
C VAL A 211 -13.48 -10.38 -7.23
N ASP A 212 -13.56 -11.66 -7.52
CA ASP A 212 -14.61 -12.55 -6.99
C ASP A 212 -14.50 -12.77 -5.47
N LEU A 213 -13.31 -12.57 -4.89
CA LEU A 213 -13.10 -12.58 -3.44
C LEU A 213 -13.18 -11.18 -2.80
N THR A 214 -13.47 -10.14 -3.57
CA THR A 214 -13.61 -8.78 -3.04
C THR A 214 -14.94 -8.65 -2.30
N ALA A 215 -14.90 -8.14 -1.07
CA ALA A 215 -16.09 -7.97 -0.23
C ALA A 215 -17.14 -7.07 -0.90
N GLY A 216 -18.35 -7.56 -1.00
CA GLY A 216 -19.46 -6.89 -1.68
C GLY A 216 -19.72 -7.40 -3.10
N GLU A 217 -18.83 -8.19 -3.71
CA GLU A 217 -19.02 -8.77 -5.03
C GLU A 217 -19.87 -10.05 -4.95
N SER A 218 -19.54 -10.94 -4.01
CA SER A 218 -20.20 -12.22 -3.86
C SER A 218 -20.33 -12.61 -2.39
N GLU A 219 -21.03 -13.71 -2.11
CA GLU A 219 -21.08 -14.32 -0.77
C GLU A 219 -19.70 -14.82 -0.28
N ASN A 220 -18.77 -15.07 -1.22
CA ASN A 220 -17.40 -15.45 -0.97
C ASN A 220 -16.45 -14.25 -0.87
N GLY A 221 -16.96 -13.03 -0.99
CA GLY A 221 -16.17 -11.83 -0.88
C GLY A 221 -15.63 -11.63 0.53
N VAL A 222 -14.33 -11.87 0.71
CA VAL A 222 -13.66 -11.84 2.01
C VAL A 222 -12.58 -10.77 2.13
N PHE A 223 -12.01 -10.29 1.01
CA PHE A 223 -11.04 -9.20 1.02
C PHE A 223 -11.72 -7.83 1.03
N ASP A 224 -11.31 -6.97 1.95
CA ASP A 224 -11.86 -5.63 2.11
C ASP A 224 -11.23 -4.61 1.16
N ALA A 225 -9.98 -4.85 0.75
CA ALA A 225 -9.28 -4.09 -0.28
C ALA A 225 -8.29 -4.96 -1.04
N ASN A 226 -7.94 -4.52 -2.27
CA ASN A 226 -6.98 -5.17 -3.15
C ASN A 226 -5.94 -4.14 -3.63
N TYR A 227 -4.70 -4.58 -3.84
CA TYR A 227 -3.72 -3.77 -4.57
C TYR A 227 -4.23 -3.50 -5.99
N ASN A 228 -3.97 -2.30 -6.49
CA ASN A 228 -4.24 -1.95 -7.88
C ASN A 228 -2.95 -1.50 -8.58
N PHE A 229 -2.16 -2.46 -9.00
CA PHE A 229 -0.92 -2.21 -9.73
C PHE A 229 -1.16 -1.52 -11.09
N SER A 230 -2.28 -1.80 -11.76
CA SER A 230 -2.62 -1.17 -13.05
C SER A 230 -2.75 0.35 -12.89
N TRP A 231 -3.47 0.80 -11.87
CA TRP A 231 -3.56 2.22 -11.54
C TRP A 231 -2.23 2.80 -11.12
N CYS A 232 -1.52 2.14 -10.20
CA CYS A 232 -0.22 2.58 -9.70
C CYS A 232 0.77 2.81 -10.85
N ASN A 233 0.93 1.81 -11.72
CA ASN A 233 1.82 1.89 -12.87
C ASN A 233 1.41 3.02 -13.84
N ARG A 234 0.11 3.18 -14.11
CA ARG A 234 -0.39 4.24 -14.97
C ARG A 234 -0.15 5.63 -14.38
N LEU A 235 -0.30 5.80 -13.08
CA LEU A 235 -0.01 7.07 -12.39
C LEU A 235 1.49 7.37 -12.43
N ILE A 236 2.34 6.38 -12.18
CA ILE A 236 3.80 6.53 -12.31
C ILE A 236 4.17 6.95 -13.74
N GLU A 237 3.61 6.29 -14.77
CA GLU A 237 3.85 6.66 -16.17
C GLU A 237 3.42 8.10 -16.48
N ALA A 238 2.30 8.56 -15.91
CA ALA A 238 1.84 9.93 -16.09
C ALA A 238 2.76 10.94 -15.39
N MET A 239 3.23 10.60 -14.20
CA MET A 239 4.17 11.47 -13.47
C MET A 239 5.53 11.54 -14.16
N ASP A 240 5.98 10.46 -14.81
CA ASP A 240 7.19 10.39 -15.63
C ASP A 240 7.03 11.07 -17.01
N GLY A 241 5.81 11.43 -17.41
CA GLY A 241 5.53 11.99 -18.74
C GLY A 241 5.44 10.94 -19.85
N ARG A 242 5.38 9.65 -19.51
CA ARG A 242 5.18 8.52 -20.45
C ARG A 242 3.70 8.23 -20.76
N ALA A 243 2.80 8.77 -19.94
CA ALA A 243 1.35 8.76 -20.13
C ALA A 243 0.78 10.16 -19.84
N ASP A 244 -0.49 10.40 -20.17
CA ASP A 244 -1.17 11.65 -19.96
C ASP A 244 -2.45 11.47 -19.09
N ALA A 245 -3.16 12.56 -18.84
CA ALA A 245 -4.38 12.55 -18.02
C ALA A 245 -5.52 11.74 -18.66
N GLU A 246 -5.58 11.69 -19.99
CA GLU A 246 -6.56 10.86 -20.71
C GLU A 246 -6.30 9.37 -20.48
N ALA A 247 -5.03 8.97 -20.46
CA ALA A 247 -4.64 7.59 -20.15
C ALA A 247 -4.96 7.21 -18.69
N LEU A 248 -4.83 8.15 -17.72
CA LEU A 248 -5.28 7.93 -16.34
C LEU A 248 -6.78 7.73 -16.25
N ARG A 249 -7.56 8.58 -16.94
CA ARG A 249 -9.01 8.45 -17.01
C ARG A 249 -9.43 7.12 -17.63
N ALA A 250 -8.81 6.73 -18.73
CA ALA A 250 -9.05 5.43 -19.38
C ALA A 250 -8.71 4.26 -18.47
N GLN A 251 -7.62 4.36 -17.66
CA GLN A 251 -7.27 3.33 -16.70
C GLN A 251 -8.33 3.20 -15.60
N TRP A 252 -8.84 4.33 -15.07
CA TRP A 252 -9.90 4.28 -14.07
C TRP A 252 -11.16 3.56 -14.59
N PHE A 253 -11.57 3.82 -15.84
CA PHE A 253 -12.71 3.12 -16.43
C PHE A 253 -12.45 1.62 -16.58
N LYS A 254 -11.25 1.21 -16.99
CA LYS A 254 -10.85 -0.21 -17.04
C LYS A 254 -10.91 -0.86 -15.67
N ASP A 255 -10.40 -0.19 -14.65
CA ASP A 255 -10.45 -0.67 -13.27
C ASP A 255 -11.89 -0.78 -12.78
N ARG A 256 -12.74 0.22 -13.05
CA ARG A 256 -14.16 0.19 -12.70
C ARG A 256 -14.87 -1.02 -13.32
N ASP A 257 -14.61 -1.30 -14.58
CA ASP A 257 -15.23 -2.41 -15.28
C ASP A 257 -14.69 -3.75 -14.76
N TYR A 258 -13.38 -3.86 -14.52
CA TYR A 258 -12.76 -5.05 -13.93
C TYR A 258 -13.27 -5.34 -12.51
N TYR A 259 -13.28 -4.34 -11.65
CA TYR A 259 -13.79 -4.46 -10.27
C TYR A 259 -15.31 -4.32 -10.16
N ARG A 260 -16.04 -4.37 -11.27
CA ARG A 260 -17.53 -4.34 -11.31
C ARG A 260 -18.11 -3.19 -10.47
N GLY A 261 -17.49 -2.02 -10.54
CA GLY A 261 -17.87 -0.83 -9.78
C GLY A 261 -17.30 -0.72 -8.37
N LEU A 262 -16.54 -1.71 -7.90
CA LEU A 262 -15.94 -1.70 -6.54
C LEU A 262 -14.57 -1.02 -6.47
N THR A 263 -14.32 0.01 -7.29
CA THR A 263 -13.05 0.76 -7.30
C THR A 263 -12.70 1.41 -5.96
N GLY A 264 -13.70 1.67 -5.11
CA GLY A 264 -13.51 2.08 -3.72
C GLY A 264 -12.79 1.06 -2.82
N LYS A 265 -12.62 -0.17 -3.31
CA LYS A 265 -11.85 -1.25 -2.66
C LYS A 265 -10.42 -1.39 -3.21
N CYS A 266 -9.98 -0.47 -4.05
CA CYS A 266 -8.62 -0.47 -4.59
C CYS A 266 -7.68 0.33 -3.68
N ALA A 267 -6.55 -0.27 -3.30
CA ALA A 267 -5.47 0.47 -2.66
C ALA A 267 -4.82 1.43 -3.67
N ARG A 268 -4.68 2.69 -3.30
CA ARG A 268 -4.15 3.78 -4.13
C ARG A 268 -2.74 4.14 -3.68
N MET A 269 -1.75 3.60 -4.35
CA MET A 269 -0.33 3.79 -4.03
C MET A 269 0.44 4.40 -5.18
N ILE A 270 1.58 5.00 -4.88
CA ILE A 270 2.61 5.44 -5.84
C ILE A 270 3.92 4.70 -5.62
N ASP A 271 4.01 3.95 -4.54
CA ASP A 271 5.20 3.19 -4.14
C ASP A 271 4.82 2.09 -3.16
N SER A 272 5.71 1.10 -3.03
CA SER A 272 5.66 0.02 -2.05
C SER A 272 7.08 -0.50 -1.81
N HIS A 273 7.24 -1.41 -0.85
CA HIS A 273 8.51 -2.09 -0.62
C HIS A 273 9.06 -2.79 -1.88
N ASP A 274 8.17 -3.26 -2.77
CA ASP A 274 8.54 -3.86 -4.06
C ASP A 274 9.06 -2.82 -5.03
N LEU A 275 8.29 -1.77 -5.29
CA LEU A 275 8.66 -0.70 -6.21
C LEU A 275 9.95 0.00 -5.76
N ALA A 276 10.07 0.30 -4.46
CA ALA A 276 11.27 0.90 -3.90
C ALA A 276 12.52 0.00 -4.05
N THR A 277 12.33 -1.32 -4.08
CA THR A 277 13.42 -2.29 -4.32
C THR A 277 13.79 -2.40 -5.79
N ASP A 278 12.79 -2.41 -6.69
CA ASP A 278 13.00 -2.58 -8.13
C ASP A 278 13.41 -1.27 -8.83
N LEU A 279 12.93 -0.15 -8.30
CA LEU A 279 13.19 1.20 -8.80
C LEU A 279 13.99 1.98 -7.74
N PRO A 280 15.33 1.87 -7.74
CA PRO A 280 16.15 2.44 -6.67
C PRO A 280 16.12 3.97 -6.60
N THR A 281 15.62 4.64 -7.64
CA THR A 281 15.38 6.08 -7.61
C THR A 281 14.03 6.38 -7.02
N ARG A 282 13.99 6.92 -5.81
CA ARG A 282 12.75 7.33 -5.14
C ARG A 282 12.02 8.41 -5.96
N ASN A 283 10.70 8.40 -5.86
CA ASN A 283 9.84 9.37 -6.55
C ASN A 283 10.16 10.82 -6.18
N GLU A 284 10.66 11.07 -4.96
CA GLU A 284 11.15 12.40 -4.55
C GLU A 284 12.31 12.90 -5.45
N LEU A 285 13.19 12.01 -5.89
CA LEU A 285 14.29 12.36 -6.81
C LEU A 285 13.82 12.39 -8.26
N ALA A 286 12.87 11.53 -8.64
CA ALA A 286 12.40 11.42 -10.02
C ALA A 286 11.46 12.58 -10.40
N TRP A 287 10.53 12.95 -9.50
CA TRP A 287 9.45 13.91 -9.79
C TRP A 287 9.59 15.23 -9.02
N GLY A 288 10.49 15.28 -8.04
CA GLY A 288 10.59 16.36 -7.07
C GLY A 288 9.40 16.41 -6.12
N SER A 289 9.49 17.25 -5.10
CA SER A 289 8.46 17.39 -4.05
C SER A 289 7.06 17.66 -4.62
N ARG A 290 6.95 18.54 -5.61
CA ARG A 290 5.66 18.90 -6.23
C ARG A 290 5.04 17.72 -6.99
N GLY A 291 5.84 16.94 -7.69
CA GLY A 291 5.35 15.75 -8.41
C GLY A 291 4.79 14.69 -7.47
N VAL A 292 5.49 14.43 -6.38
CA VAL A 292 5.01 13.50 -5.34
C VAL A 292 3.72 14.01 -4.69
N GLU A 293 3.65 15.29 -4.35
CA GLU A 293 2.43 15.90 -3.80
C GLU A 293 1.24 15.76 -4.76
N CYS A 294 1.44 16.05 -6.05
CA CYS A 294 0.41 15.91 -7.08
C CYS A 294 -0.14 14.48 -7.14
N ALA A 295 0.74 13.47 -7.19
CA ALA A 295 0.35 12.07 -7.22
C ALA A 295 -0.38 11.62 -5.95
N LEU A 296 0.10 12.05 -4.78
CA LEU A 296 -0.57 11.76 -3.49
C LEU A 296 -1.94 12.44 -3.39
N VAL A 297 -2.10 13.69 -3.87
CA VAL A 297 -3.40 14.36 -3.92
C VAL A 297 -4.38 13.56 -4.77
N ILE A 298 -3.98 13.11 -5.96
CA ILE A 298 -4.81 12.28 -6.81
C ILE A 298 -5.27 11.03 -6.04
N ASN A 299 -4.34 10.31 -5.40
CA ASN A 299 -4.64 9.06 -4.70
C ASN A 299 -5.47 9.23 -3.43
N HIS A 300 -5.38 10.39 -2.75
CA HIS A 300 -6.17 10.66 -1.55
C HIS A 300 -7.55 11.23 -1.84
N THR A 301 -7.79 11.73 -3.05
CA THR A 301 -9.06 12.40 -3.39
C THR A 301 -9.90 11.65 -4.43
N ILE A 302 -9.32 10.69 -5.14
CA ILE A 302 -10.06 9.74 -5.97
C ILE A 302 -10.75 8.69 -5.08
N ASP A 303 -11.51 7.77 -5.66
CA ASP A 303 -12.02 6.61 -4.92
C ASP A 303 -10.91 5.61 -4.56
N GLY A 304 -11.14 4.80 -3.53
CA GLY A 304 -10.19 3.79 -3.06
C GLY A 304 -9.62 4.08 -1.68
N VAL A 305 -8.62 3.31 -1.28
CA VAL A 305 -7.96 3.38 0.02
C VAL A 305 -6.56 3.94 -0.17
N PRO A 306 -6.25 5.13 0.32
CA PRO A 306 -4.89 5.67 0.22
C PRO A 306 -3.90 4.76 0.93
N PHE A 307 -2.79 4.50 0.23
CA PHE A 307 -1.72 3.63 0.69
C PHE A 307 -0.39 4.36 0.53
N VAL A 308 0.29 4.62 1.64
CA VAL A 308 1.53 5.38 1.68
C VAL A 308 2.67 4.50 2.17
N PHE A 309 3.71 4.35 1.37
CA PHE A 309 4.93 3.67 1.76
C PHE A 309 5.78 4.56 2.67
N ASN A 310 6.48 3.97 3.62
CA ASN A 310 7.24 4.71 4.64
C ASN A 310 8.27 5.69 4.05
N GLY A 311 8.36 6.87 4.65
CA GLY A 311 9.31 7.94 4.31
C GLY A 311 8.75 9.08 3.45
N TYR A 312 7.56 8.92 2.84
CA TYR A 312 6.95 10.01 2.08
C TYR A 312 6.55 11.21 2.93
N GLU A 313 6.20 10.99 4.20
CA GLU A 313 5.82 12.03 5.16
C GLU A 313 6.99 12.92 5.59
N VAL A 314 8.22 12.49 5.31
CA VAL A 314 9.44 13.25 5.60
C VAL A 314 10.27 13.56 4.34
N ALA A 315 9.69 13.36 3.15
CA ALA A 315 10.37 13.54 1.87
C ALA A 315 11.71 12.78 1.80
N SER A 316 11.73 11.52 2.27
CA SER A 316 12.93 10.69 2.25
C SER A 316 13.32 10.31 0.82
N THR A 317 14.61 10.39 0.51
CA THR A 317 15.19 9.97 -0.76
C THR A 317 15.87 8.61 -0.69
N CYS A 318 15.86 7.96 0.47
CA CYS A 318 16.43 6.64 0.69
C CYS A 318 15.80 5.59 -0.25
N ALA A 319 16.62 4.77 -0.89
CA ALA A 319 16.17 3.72 -1.81
C ALA A 319 15.25 2.66 -1.16
N ALA A 320 15.32 2.48 0.16
CA ALA A 320 14.45 1.60 0.95
C ALA A 320 14.34 0.15 0.40
N CYS A 321 15.47 -0.42 -0.03
CA CYS A 321 15.53 -1.78 -0.57
C CYS A 321 15.21 -2.83 0.53
N MET A 322 14.22 -3.70 0.30
CA MET A 322 13.80 -4.71 1.26
C MET A 322 14.86 -5.78 1.57
N PHE A 323 15.85 -5.97 0.70
CA PHE A 323 16.92 -6.97 0.90
C PHE A 323 18.09 -6.43 1.71
N ALA A 324 18.30 -5.12 1.75
CA ALA A 324 19.30 -4.52 2.61
C ALA A 324 18.82 -4.55 4.08
N SER A 325 19.72 -4.87 4.99
CA SER A 325 19.45 -4.91 6.41
C SER A 325 20.54 -4.21 7.18
N ARG A 326 20.30 -3.83 8.44
CA ARG A 326 21.32 -3.28 9.35
C ARG A 326 22.51 -4.22 9.57
N LEU A 327 22.30 -5.51 9.30
CA LEU A 327 23.31 -6.56 9.41
C LEU A 327 24.14 -6.70 8.12
N SER A 328 23.65 -6.16 7.01
CA SER A 328 24.37 -6.07 5.73
C SER A 328 24.78 -4.63 5.48
N LYS A 329 25.96 -4.42 4.89
CA LYS A 329 26.50 -3.07 4.64
C LYS A 329 25.56 -2.23 3.77
N GLY A 330 25.24 -1.02 4.22
CA GLY A 330 24.56 0.02 3.45
C GLY A 330 23.61 0.88 4.32
N GLU A 331 23.59 2.17 4.05
CA GLU A 331 22.57 3.07 4.57
C GLU A 331 21.28 2.83 3.79
N ASN A 332 20.26 2.32 4.48
CA ASN A 332 18.98 1.96 3.88
C ASN A 332 17.80 2.40 4.74
N ALA A 333 18.03 3.28 5.71
CA ALA A 333 17.01 3.77 6.60
C ALA A 333 16.46 5.12 6.16
N ILE A 334 15.17 5.35 6.43
CA ILE A 334 14.52 6.63 6.21
C ILE A 334 15.30 7.76 6.91
N GLU A 335 15.41 8.87 6.21
CA GLU A 335 16.15 10.06 6.64
C GLU A 335 15.28 10.91 7.59
N TRP A 336 15.01 10.40 8.81
CA TRP A 336 14.23 11.11 9.81
C TRP A 336 14.79 12.48 10.16
N SER A 337 16.09 12.72 9.93
CA SER A 337 16.72 14.04 10.09
C SER A 337 16.11 15.11 9.18
N ASN A 338 15.40 14.74 8.09
CA ASN A 338 14.68 15.68 7.25
C ASN A 338 13.65 16.50 8.02
N LEU A 339 13.13 15.97 9.15
CA LEU A 339 12.26 16.74 10.06
C LEU A 339 12.92 17.97 10.69
N LEU A 340 14.23 18.07 10.64
CA LEU A 340 14.99 19.25 11.08
C LEU A 340 15.12 20.28 9.95
N LEU A 341 14.93 19.86 8.69
CA LEU A 341 15.07 20.69 7.50
C LEU A 341 13.74 21.33 7.09
N PRO A 342 13.75 22.48 6.37
CA PRO A 342 12.53 23.14 5.92
C PRO A 342 11.63 22.25 5.06
N GLU A 343 12.22 21.47 4.15
CA GLU A 343 11.52 20.60 3.21
C GLU A 343 10.76 19.47 3.93
N GLY A 344 11.41 18.80 4.88
CA GLY A 344 10.77 17.73 5.65
C GLY A 344 9.68 18.25 6.59
N LYS A 345 9.91 19.43 7.22
CA LYS A 345 8.88 20.11 8.03
C LYS A 345 7.66 20.49 7.20
N TYR A 346 7.89 21.04 6.01
CA TYR A 346 6.84 21.39 5.07
C TYR A 346 6.05 20.14 4.66
N ARG A 347 6.75 19.08 4.23
CA ARG A 347 6.13 17.84 3.77
C ARG A 347 5.28 17.20 4.89
N LEU A 348 5.77 17.15 6.12
CA LEU A 348 4.99 16.61 7.24
C LEU A 348 3.72 17.43 7.49
N ALA A 349 3.83 18.75 7.52
CA ALA A 349 2.68 19.62 7.72
C ALA A 349 1.65 19.49 6.57
N TRP A 350 2.15 19.36 5.34
CA TRP A 350 1.34 19.15 4.15
C TRP A 350 0.65 17.77 4.19
N MET A 351 1.37 16.71 4.54
CA MET A 351 0.80 15.36 4.66
C MET A 351 -0.31 15.30 5.70
N LYS A 352 -0.12 15.94 6.87
CA LYS A 352 -1.17 16.06 7.89
C LYS A 352 -2.44 16.69 7.32
N ARG A 353 -2.31 17.78 6.54
CA ARG A 353 -3.45 18.45 5.88
C ARG A 353 -4.13 17.55 4.85
N LEU A 354 -3.35 16.80 4.06
CA LEU A 354 -3.89 15.90 3.04
C LEU A 354 -4.67 14.74 3.69
N ASN A 355 -4.13 14.14 4.74
CA ASN A 355 -4.78 13.06 5.47
C ASN A 355 -6.05 13.56 6.18
N GLU A 356 -6.01 14.74 6.80
CA GLU A 356 -7.18 15.39 7.41
C GLU A 356 -8.27 15.67 6.36
N LEU A 357 -7.89 16.15 5.17
CA LEU A 357 -8.81 16.36 4.06
C LEU A 357 -9.51 15.05 3.69
N HIS A 358 -8.77 13.97 3.51
CA HIS A 358 -9.34 12.65 3.21
C HIS A 358 -10.35 12.21 4.27
N HIS A 359 -10.02 12.32 5.55
CA HIS A 359 -10.90 11.94 6.66
C HIS A 359 -12.19 12.76 6.72
N ARG A 360 -12.11 14.07 6.45
CA ARG A 360 -13.25 14.97 6.62
C ARG A 360 -14.19 15.06 5.43
N GLN A 361 -13.74 14.68 4.25
CA GLN A 361 -14.51 14.84 3.01
C GLN A 361 -15.24 13.53 2.64
N GLU A 362 -16.45 13.36 3.16
CA GLU A 362 -17.28 12.18 2.87
C GLU A 362 -17.45 11.87 1.38
N PRO A 363 -17.54 12.87 0.47
CA PRO A 363 -17.58 12.60 -0.96
C PRO A 363 -16.44 11.71 -1.47
N ILE A 364 -15.25 11.74 -0.85
CA ILE A 364 -14.10 10.96 -1.30
C ILE A 364 -14.35 9.46 -1.16
N TRP A 365 -14.87 9.00 -0.03
CA TRP A 365 -14.98 7.58 0.30
C TRP A 365 -16.41 7.02 0.27
N LYS A 366 -17.43 7.90 0.14
CA LYS A 366 -18.85 7.50 -0.02
C LYS A 366 -19.41 7.85 -1.39
N GLY A 367 -18.84 8.86 -2.06
CA GLY A 367 -19.45 9.51 -3.20
C GLY A 367 -19.28 8.77 -4.52
N SER A 368 -20.06 9.18 -5.50
CA SER A 368 -19.84 8.85 -6.90
C SER A 368 -18.64 9.63 -7.46
N LEU A 369 -18.12 9.18 -8.59
CA LEU A 369 -17.06 9.87 -9.31
C LEU A 369 -17.50 10.19 -10.74
N ARG A 370 -17.24 11.43 -11.19
CA ARG A 370 -17.39 11.84 -12.57
C ARG A 370 -16.20 12.68 -13.03
N PHE A 371 -15.97 12.69 -14.32
CA PHE A 371 -14.94 13.50 -14.96
C PHE A 371 -15.62 14.67 -15.67
N PRO A 372 -15.41 15.95 -15.23
CA PRO A 372 -15.89 17.11 -15.95
C PRO A 372 -15.09 17.30 -17.23
N GLU A 373 -15.71 17.89 -18.25
CA GLU A 373 -15.00 18.29 -19.46
C GLU A 373 -13.97 19.38 -19.15
N THR A 374 -12.84 19.33 -19.83
CA THR A 374 -11.79 20.35 -19.76
C THR A 374 -11.21 20.65 -21.14
N THR A 375 -10.79 21.88 -21.37
CA THR A 375 -10.13 22.29 -22.62
C THR A 375 -8.72 21.72 -22.77
N ARG A 376 -8.22 21.00 -21.76
CA ARG A 376 -6.87 20.40 -21.71
C ARG A 376 -6.89 18.98 -21.15
N GLU A 377 -7.60 18.10 -21.85
CA GLU A 377 -7.87 16.73 -21.40
C GLU A 377 -6.65 15.84 -21.24
N ARG A 378 -5.57 16.14 -21.99
CA ARG A 378 -4.34 15.35 -21.92
C ARG A 378 -3.41 15.80 -20.79
N GLU A 379 -3.47 17.06 -20.40
CA GLU A 379 -2.61 17.64 -19.37
C GLU A 379 -3.28 17.58 -17.98
N LEU A 380 -4.60 17.79 -17.94
CA LEU A 380 -5.35 17.92 -16.68
C LEU A 380 -6.15 16.66 -16.36
N PHE A 381 -5.82 16.06 -15.24
CA PHE A 381 -6.64 15.03 -14.62
C PHE A 381 -7.60 15.71 -13.64
N ALA A 382 -8.84 15.94 -14.09
CA ALA A 382 -9.89 16.59 -13.31
C ALA A 382 -11.03 15.61 -13.02
N PHE A 383 -11.50 15.56 -11.77
CA PHE A 383 -12.63 14.74 -11.36
C PHE A 383 -13.39 15.36 -10.20
N VAL A 384 -14.66 15.00 -10.09
CA VAL A 384 -15.57 15.40 -9.03
C VAL A 384 -16.03 14.17 -8.25
N ARG A 385 -15.93 14.25 -6.94
CA ARG A 385 -16.58 13.34 -6.00
C ARG A 385 -17.85 13.98 -5.49
N GLU A 386 -18.96 13.22 -5.42
CA GLU A 386 -20.25 13.77 -5.00
C GLU A 386 -20.99 12.81 -4.08
N TYR A 387 -21.43 13.31 -2.92
CA TYR A 387 -22.19 12.56 -1.92
C TYR A 387 -23.18 13.48 -1.20
N GLU A 388 -24.48 13.12 -1.21
CA GLU A 388 -25.55 13.88 -0.54
C GLU A 388 -25.56 15.37 -0.85
N GLY A 389 -25.32 15.73 -2.12
CA GLY A 389 -25.27 17.10 -2.59
C GLY A 389 -23.99 17.87 -2.27
N LYS A 390 -23.06 17.29 -1.53
CA LYS A 390 -21.73 17.85 -1.30
C LYS A 390 -20.78 17.37 -2.39
N ARG A 391 -19.95 18.28 -2.90
CA ARG A 391 -19.00 18.00 -3.98
C ARG A 391 -17.58 18.30 -3.53
N LEU A 392 -16.66 17.52 -4.05
CA LEU A 392 -15.23 17.80 -4.01
C LEU A 392 -14.68 17.70 -5.43
N LEU A 393 -14.06 18.78 -5.90
CA LEU A 393 -13.36 18.85 -7.17
C LEU A 393 -11.85 18.71 -6.93
N THR A 394 -11.21 17.84 -7.68
CA THR A 394 -9.75 17.78 -7.78
C THR A 394 -9.35 18.04 -9.21
N VAL A 395 -8.38 18.96 -9.41
CA VAL A 395 -7.72 19.22 -10.70
C VAL A 395 -6.22 19.08 -10.49
N ALA A 396 -5.58 18.23 -11.26
CA ALA A 396 -4.15 17.97 -11.21
C ALA A 396 -3.52 18.10 -12.60
N ASN A 397 -2.49 18.90 -12.74
CA ASN A 397 -1.70 18.98 -13.96
C ASN A 397 -0.61 17.88 -13.91
N VAL A 398 -0.84 16.80 -14.65
CA VAL A 398 0.12 15.69 -14.71
C VAL A 398 1.24 15.92 -15.72
N SER A 399 1.23 17.04 -16.45
CA SER A 399 2.26 17.40 -17.43
C SER A 399 3.44 18.12 -16.82
N ALA A 400 4.51 18.25 -17.61
CA ALA A 400 5.71 19.02 -17.26
C ALA A 400 5.63 20.50 -17.68
N GLN A 401 4.48 20.96 -18.19
CA GLN A 401 4.29 22.34 -18.68
C GLN A 401 3.18 23.05 -17.88
N PRO A 402 3.26 24.38 -17.74
CA PRO A 402 2.14 25.13 -17.22
C PRO A 402 0.97 25.10 -18.22
N VAL A 403 -0.25 25.07 -17.70
CA VAL A 403 -1.48 24.92 -18.48
C VAL A 403 -2.47 26.02 -18.10
N CYS A 404 -3.04 26.70 -19.12
CA CYS A 404 -4.25 27.51 -18.99
C CYS A 404 -5.42 26.70 -19.53
N ALA A 405 -6.48 26.55 -18.75
CA ALA A 405 -7.61 25.72 -19.09
C ALA A 405 -8.92 26.19 -18.46
N GLU A 406 -10.00 25.63 -19.01
CA GLU A 406 -11.34 25.72 -18.44
C GLU A 406 -11.77 24.31 -18.04
N VAL A 407 -12.44 24.18 -16.90
CA VAL A 407 -13.10 22.96 -16.43
C VAL A 407 -14.59 23.24 -16.32
N SER A 408 -15.41 22.43 -16.98
CA SER A 408 -16.87 22.59 -17.03
C SER A 408 -17.51 22.19 -15.69
N ILE A 409 -17.47 23.11 -14.72
CA ILE A 409 -18.04 22.92 -13.39
C ILE A 409 -18.45 24.27 -12.78
N GLU A 410 -19.66 24.32 -12.24
CA GLU A 410 -20.08 25.42 -11.36
C GLU A 410 -19.40 25.22 -9.99
N SER A 411 -18.40 26.05 -9.72
CA SER A 411 -17.60 26.00 -8.48
C SER A 411 -17.85 27.20 -7.57
N ALA A 412 -18.82 28.08 -7.93
CA ALA A 412 -19.16 29.22 -7.10
C ALA A 412 -19.62 28.74 -5.70
N GLY A 413 -18.96 29.26 -4.67
CA GLY A 413 -19.21 28.86 -3.28
C GLY A 413 -18.31 27.72 -2.77
N MET A 414 -17.65 26.96 -3.64
CA MET A 414 -16.65 25.96 -3.19
C MET A 414 -15.44 26.65 -2.56
N LYS A 415 -14.92 26.05 -1.51
CA LYS A 415 -13.75 26.54 -0.77
C LYS A 415 -12.50 25.78 -1.17
N GLU A 416 -11.39 26.49 -1.28
CA GLU A 416 -10.09 25.87 -1.46
C GLU A 416 -9.67 25.11 -0.19
N LEU A 417 -9.42 23.81 -0.32
CA LEU A 417 -8.90 22.97 0.74
C LEU A 417 -7.40 22.80 0.63
N LEU A 418 -6.92 22.59 -0.60
CA LEU A 418 -5.49 22.36 -0.87
C LEU A 418 -5.17 22.80 -2.30
N ALA A 419 -4.12 23.60 -2.46
CA ALA A 419 -3.65 24.02 -3.77
C ALA A 419 -2.14 24.20 -3.79
N ALA A 420 -1.56 23.96 -4.96
CA ALA A 420 -0.19 24.32 -5.21
C ALA A 420 0.07 24.60 -6.70
N GLY A 421 0.65 25.75 -6.98
CA GLY A 421 0.94 26.19 -8.34
C GLY A 421 -0.31 26.45 -9.18
N ALA A 422 -1.47 26.72 -8.57
CA ALA A 422 -2.73 26.99 -9.24
C ALA A 422 -3.23 28.40 -8.93
N ALA A 423 -3.72 29.10 -9.95
CA ALA A 423 -4.54 30.32 -9.84
C ALA A 423 -5.83 30.06 -10.61
N TYR A 424 -6.97 30.45 -10.07
CA TYR A 424 -8.26 30.14 -10.66
C TYR A 424 -9.30 31.23 -10.39
N ARG A 425 -10.34 31.27 -11.23
CA ARG A 425 -11.53 32.08 -11.07
C ARG A 425 -12.75 31.40 -11.70
N GLN A 426 -13.92 31.63 -11.15
CA GLN A 426 -15.18 31.21 -11.75
C GLN A 426 -15.61 32.18 -12.85
N GLU A 427 -15.94 31.66 -14.02
CA GLU A 427 -16.52 32.45 -15.14
C GLU A 427 -17.77 31.72 -15.67
N GLY A 428 -18.94 32.17 -15.27
CA GLY A 428 -20.20 31.51 -15.63
C GLY A 428 -20.20 30.05 -15.14
N PRO A 429 -20.47 29.05 -16.02
CA PRO A 429 -20.50 27.64 -15.67
C PRO A 429 -19.10 26.96 -15.67
N ALA A 430 -18.03 27.73 -15.92
CA ALA A 430 -16.68 27.17 -16.04
C ALA A 430 -15.73 27.72 -14.99
N LEU A 431 -14.86 26.86 -14.49
CA LEU A 431 -13.70 27.19 -13.68
C LEU A 431 -12.51 27.44 -14.61
N CYS A 432 -12.11 28.71 -14.77
CA CYS A 432 -10.91 29.09 -15.50
C CYS A 432 -9.70 29.02 -14.59
N LEU A 433 -8.64 28.33 -15.00
CA LEU A 433 -7.45 28.17 -14.18
C LEU A 433 -6.15 28.23 -14.99
N THR A 434 -5.11 28.69 -14.32
CA THR A 434 -3.71 28.52 -14.73
C THR A 434 -3.03 27.67 -13.69
N ILE A 435 -2.45 26.55 -14.11
CA ILE A 435 -1.86 25.55 -13.21
C ILE A 435 -0.46 25.16 -13.70
N GLY A 436 0.53 25.34 -12.84
CA GLY A 436 1.93 25.02 -13.13
C GLY A 436 2.18 23.52 -13.30
N PRO A 437 3.40 23.14 -13.73
CA PRO A 437 3.79 21.73 -13.85
C PRO A 437 3.59 21.01 -12.52
N LYS A 438 2.94 19.83 -12.59
CA LYS A 438 2.61 19.01 -11.40
C LYS A 438 1.83 19.79 -10.31
N GLY A 439 1.21 20.91 -10.68
CA GLY A 439 0.32 21.67 -9.80
C GLY A 439 -1.00 20.94 -9.55
N TYR A 440 -1.68 21.31 -8.47
CA TYR A 440 -2.98 20.75 -8.12
C TYR A 440 -3.88 21.77 -7.42
N LEU A 441 -5.18 21.52 -7.47
CA LEU A 441 -6.23 22.29 -6.83
C LEU A 441 -7.30 21.35 -6.31
N VAL A 442 -7.68 21.48 -5.04
CA VAL A 442 -8.81 20.75 -4.43
C VAL A 442 -9.79 21.78 -3.85
N LEU A 443 -11.01 21.76 -4.37
CA LEU A 443 -12.12 22.59 -3.91
C LEU A 443 -13.24 21.71 -3.35
N ALA A 444 -13.97 22.19 -2.34
CA ALA A 444 -15.17 21.52 -1.82
C ALA A 444 -16.27 22.51 -1.42
N ASP A 445 -17.55 22.05 -1.46
CA ASP A 445 -18.71 22.81 -0.99
C ASP A 445 -18.66 23.11 0.50
#